data_68c5e173c1e62e0a8e82ac835aeed29c
#
_entry.id   68c5e173c1e62e0a8e82ac835aeed29c
#
_cell.length_a   1.000
_cell.length_b   1.000
_cell.length_c   1.000
_cell.angle_alpha   90.00
_cell.angle_beta   90.00
_cell.angle_gamma   90.00
#
_symmetry.space_group_name_H-M   'P 1'
#
loop_
_entity.id
_entity.type
_entity.pdbx_description
1 polymer ?
#
loop_
_entity_poly.entity_id
_entity_poly.type
_entity_poly.pdbx_seq_one_letter_code
_entity_poly.pdbx_strand_id
1 'polypeptide(L)'
;MTTPSPDSGPLDEIVDVVDEHDRVLRTAPRSEVYRDNLLHRCVFVLVRDPQGRIFTHRRTDTKAFAPGAHDCFVGGVVGAGESYLDAAVREAEEELGVTGIRTRPLFRFRYTDGERFSWWSDVHEAEWDGPVDPQAEEVAWYTWLTEDELNDRLTTWEFVPDGREAWRRYLEQRTGR
;
A
#
# COMPACT_ATOMS: atom_id res chain seq x y z
N MET A 1 0.81 -23.39 14.62
CA MET A 1 -0.18 -22.37 14.23
C MET A 1 0.49 -21.43 13.26
N THR A 2 0.18 -21.55 11.99
CA THR A 2 0.68 -20.63 10.95
C THR A 2 0.01 -19.28 11.14
N THR A 3 0.80 -18.26 11.48
CA THR A 3 0.34 -16.87 11.46
C THR A 3 -0.02 -16.51 10.01
N PRO A 4 -1.22 -16.00 9.73
CA PRO A 4 -1.58 -15.62 8.38
C PRO A 4 -0.72 -14.45 7.89
N SER A 5 -0.42 -14.48 6.59
CA SER A 5 0.31 -13.45 5.86
C SER A 5 -0.43 -12.11 5.88
N PRO A 6 0.27 -10.97 5.96
CA PRO A 6 -0.36 -9.66 6.02
C PRO A 6 -1.04 -9.19 4.73
N ASP A 7 -0.83 -9.87 3.61
CA ASP A 7 -1.46 -9.47 2.34
C ASP A 7 -1.95 -10.68 1.54
N SER A 8 -2.99 -10.49 0.72
CA SER A 8 -3.76 -11.53 0.03
C SER A 8 -3.19 -11.93 -1.35
N GLY A 9 -2.01 -11.45 -1.73
CA GLY A 9 -1.33 -11.95 -2.93
C GLY A 9 -0.96 -13.44 -2.82
N PRO A 10 -0.64 -14.10 -3.95
CA PRO A 10 -0.26 -15.50 -3.93
C PRO A 10 0.95 -15.73 -3.02
N LEU A 11 0.83 -16.64 -2.07
CA LEU A 11 1.90 -16.98 -1.12
C LEU A 11 3.18 -17.49 -1.80
N ASP A 12 3.05 -17.92 -3.06
CA ASP A 12 4.16 -18.41 -3.90
C ASP A 12 4.82 -17.30 -4.73
N GLU A 13 4.32 -16.05 -4.66
CA GLU A 13 4.96 -14.92 -5.33
C GLU A 13 6.40 -14.78 -4.86
N ILE A 14 7.33 -14.65 -5.82
CA ILE A 14 8.74 -14.44 -5.53
C ILE A 14 9.02 -12.94 -5.42
N VAL A 15 9.65 -12.55 -4.33
CA VAL A 15 9.97 -11.16 -4.02
C VAL A 15 11.45 -10.99 -3.72
N ASP A 16 11.93 -9.76 -3.83
CA ASP A 16 13.29 -9.41 -3.44
C ASP A 16 13.38 -9.23 -1.92
N VAL A 17 14.30 -9.96 -1.29
CA VAL A 17 14.76 -9.71 0.08
C VAL A 17 15.86 -8.66 0.03
N VAL A 18 15.72 -7.61 0.81
CA VAL A 18 16.64 -6.47 0.79
C VAL A 18 17.28 -6.23 2.15
N ASP A 19 18.35 -5.44 2.17
CA ASP A 19 19.00 -4.99 3.39
C ASP A 19 18.41 -3.64 3.92
N GLU A 20 19.00 -3.14 4.99
CA GLU A 20 18.63 -1.85 5.62
C GLU A 20 18.90 -0.63 4.74
N HIS A 21 19.58 -0.79 3.61
CA HIS A 21 19.85 0.23 2.60
C HIS A 21 19.07 -0.01 1.29
N ASP A 22 18.04 -0.89 1.33
CA ASP A 22 17.22 -1.24 0.17
C ASP A 22 17.99 -1.91 -0.99
N ARG A 23 19.10 -2.61 -0.68
CA ARG A 23 19.88 -3.36 -1.66
C ARG A 23 19.43 -4.82 -1.67
N VAL A 24 19.20 -5.36 -2.86
CA VAL A 24 18.77 -6.75 -3.03
C VAL A 24 19.86 -7.70 -2.57
N LEU A 25 19.50 -8.61 -1.67
CA LEU A 25 20.38 -9.67 -1.15
C LEU A 25 20.12 -11.00 -1.86
N ARG A 26 18.85 -11.36 -2.05
CA ARG A 26 18.38 -12.58 -2.70
C ARG A 26 16.89 -12.46 -3.00
N THR A 27 16.35 -13.46 -3.66
CA THR A 27 14.91 -13.63 -3.80
C THR A 27 14.39 -14.70 -2.82
N ALA A 28 13.12 -14.62 -2.47
CA ALA A 28 12.43 -15.61 -1.66
C ALA A 28 10.92 -15.67 -1.98
N PRO A 29 10.24 -16.79 -1.70
CA PRO A 29 8.79 -16.82 -1.69
C PRO A 29 8.25 -15.86 -0.63
N ARG A 30 7.16 -15.17 -0.95
CA ARG A 30 6.48 -14.24 -0.04
C ARG A 30 6.10 -14.90 1.29
N SER A 31 5.71 -16.18 1.28
CA SER A 31 5.45 -16.95 2.49
C SER A 31 6.65 -17.07 3.43
N GLU A 32 7.86 -17.21 2.87
CA GLU A 32 9.11 -17.23 3.65
C GLU A 32 9.39 -15.84 4.23
N VAL A 33 9.25 -14.80 3.42
CA VAL A 33 9.47 -13.40 3.83
C VAL A 33 8.64 -13.02 5.04
N TYR A 34 7.37 -13.40 5.06
CA TYR A 34 6.48 -13.10 6.19
C TYR A 34 6.73 -13.99 7.40
N ARG A 35 6.99 -15.29 7.19
CA ARG A 35 7.29 -16.20 8.29
C ARG A 35 8.53 -15.77 9.07
N ASP A 36 9.56 -15.35 8.35
CA ASP A 36 10.89 -15.07 8.90
C ASP A 36 11.12 -13.54 9.10
N ASN A 37 10.08 -12.72 8.87
CA ASN A 37 10.13 -11.24 8.95
C ASN A 37 11.32 -10.65 8.17
N LEU A 38 11.49 -11.11 6.93
CA LEU A 38 12.55 -10.61 6.06
C LEU A 38 12.17 -9.24 5.47
N LEU A 39 13.15 -8.35 5.41
CA LEU A 39 12.95 -7.03 4.85
C LEU A 39 12.73 -7.14 3.33
N HIS A 40 11.66 -6.55 2.86
CA HIS A 40 11.20 -6.58 1.47
C HIS A 40 10.64 -5.21 1.05
N ARG A 41 10.04 -5.13 -0.12
CA ARG A 41 9.57 -3.89 -0.73
C ARG A 41 8.06 -3.88 -0.91
N CYS A 42 7.44 -2.73 -0.61
CA CYS A 42 6.03 -2.44 -0.88
C CYS A 42 5.90 -1.08 -1.56
N VAL A 43 4.79 -0.89 -2.26
CA VAL A 43 4.39 0.39 -2.85
C VAL A 43 3.05 0.83 -2.31
N PHE A 44 2.87 2.14 -2.15
CA PHE A 44 1.62 2.81 -1.80
C PHE A 44 1.33 3.90 -2.81
N VAL A 45 0.13 3.93 -3.35
CA VAL A 45 -0.30 4.92 -4.32
C VAL A 45 -1.48 5.71 -3.77
N LEU A 46 -1.28 7.00 -3.54
CA LEU A 46 -2.33 7.96 -3.20
C LEU A 46 -3.03 8.37 -4.49
N VAL A 47 -4.29 7.97 -4.67
CA VAL A 47 -5.04 8.27 -5.89
C VAL A 47 -6.01 9.41 -5.65
N ARG A 48 -5.92 10.44 -6.48
CA ARG A 48 -6.81 11.62 -6.45
C ARG A 48 -7.70 11.68 -7.67
N ASP A 49 -8.92 12.15 -7.46
CA ASP A 49 -9.79 12.56 -8.56
C ASP A 49 -9.48 14.01 -9.02
N PRO A 50 -10.09 14.50 -10.11
CA PRO A 50 -9.85 15.86 -10.60
C PRO A 50 -10.25 16.98 -9.62
N GLN A 51 -11.05 16.67 -8.60
CA GLN A 51 -11.40 17.59 -7.51
C GLN A 51 -10.43 17.54 -6.34
N GLY A 52 -9.36 16.71 -6.45
CA GLY A 52 -8.35 16.53 -5.42
C GLY A 52 -8.77 15.64 -4.26
N ARG A 53 -9.95 14.98 -4.36
CA ARG A 53 -10.41 14.03 -3.35
C ARG A 53 -9.64 12.71 -3.48
N ILE A 54 -9.42 12.05 -2.36
CA ILE A 54 -8.58 10.86 -2.22
C ILE A 54 -9.46 9.61 -2.24
N PHE A 55 -9.09 8.64 -3.07
CA PHE A 55 -9.67 7.31 -3.03
C PHE A 55 -9.39 6.68 -1.67
N THR A 56 -10.44 6.40 -0.93
CA THR A 56 -10.37 5.80 0.40
C THR A 56 -11.28 4.60 0.43
N HIS A 57 -10.78 3.47 0.88
CA HIS A 57 -11.50 2.21 0.83
C HIS A 57 -11.48 1.48 2.18
N ARG A 58 -12.40 0.54 2.34
CA ARG A 58 -12.41 -0.44 3.42
C ARG A 58 -11.98 -1.78 2.85
N ARG A 59 -10.99 -2.39 3.48
CA ARG A 59 -10.52 -3.74 3.17
C ARG A 59 -11.60 -4.77 3.50
N THR A 60 -11.60 -5.89 2.79
CA THR A 60 -12.50 -7.00 3.13
C THR A 60 -12.15 -7.61 4.49
N ASP A 61 -13.12 -8.24 5.14
CA ASP A 61 -12.92 -8.91 6.42
C ASP A 61 -12.09 -10.21 6.28
N THR A 62 -11.85 -10.66 5.05
CA THR A 62 -11.05 -11.85 4.73
C THR A 62 -9.55 -11.56 4.59
N LYS A 63 -9.14 -10.30 4.62
CA LYS A 63 -7.73 -9.91 4.54
C LYS A 63 -6.94 -10.42 5.75
N ALA A 64 -5.75 -10.95 5.50
CA ALA A 64 -4.89 -11.49 6.55
C ALA A 64 -4.26 -10.42 7.45
N PHE A 65 -4.00 -9.23 6.88
CA PHE A 65 -3.48 -8.07 7.61
C PHE A 65 -4.54 -6.96 7.67
N ALA A 66 -4.80 -6.45 8.86
CA ALA A 66 -5.78 -5.40 9.12
C ALA A 66 -7.15 -5.65 8.41
N PRO A 67 -7.82 -6.81 8.66
CA PRO A 67 -9.12 -7.11 8.05
C PRO A 67 -10.13 -6.04 8.44
N GLY A 68 -10.91 -5.59 7.45
CA GLY A 68 -11.95 -4.58 7.65
C GLY A 68 -11.46 -3.16 7.94
N ALA A 69 -10.16 -2.93 8.05
CA ALA A 69 -9.61 -1.60 8.24
C ALA A 69 -9.73 -0.75 6.96
N HIS A 70 -9.66 0.56 7.13
CA HIS A 70 -9.67 1.52 6.02
C HIS A 70 -8.25 1.86 5.57
N ASP A 71 -8.10 2.24 4.31
CA ASP A 71 -6.86 2.77 3.76
C ASP A 71 -7.14 3.89 2.77
N CYS A 72 -6.23 4.85 2.70
CA CYS A 72 -6.24 5.92 1.71
C CYS A 72 -5.17 5.71 0.62
N PHE A 73 -4.51 4.58 0.62
CA PHE A 73 -3.58 4.14 -0.42
C PHE A 73 -4.05 2.82 -1.01
N VAL A 74 -3.80 2.64 -2.29
CA VAL A 74 -3.80 1.33 -2.94
C VAL A 74 -2.35 0.89 -3.09
N GLY A 75 -2.07 -0.41 -3.11
CA GLY A 75 -0.69 -0.89 -3.24
C GLY A 75 -0.49 -2.30 -2.72
N GLY A 76 0.73 -2.76 -2.81
CA GLY A 76 1.11 -4.11 -2.42
C GLY A 76 2.60 -4.35 -2.49
N VAL A 77 2.97 -5.62 -2.54
CA VAL A 77 4.36 -6.07 -2.53
C VAL A 77 4.97 -5.93 -3.92
N VAL A 78 6.23 -5.49 -3.96
CA VAL A 78 7.03 -5.42 -5.19
C VAL A 78 7.58 -6.81 -5.51
N GLY A 79 7.31 -7.31 -6.72
CA GLY A 79 7.81 -8.59 -7.21
C GLY A 79 9.33 -8.62 -7.39
N ALA A 80 9.91 -9.81 -7.45
CA ALA A 80 11.35 -9.98 -7.67
C ALA A 80 11.80 -9.36 -9.00
N GLY A 81 12.77 -8.46 -8.95
CA GLY A 81 13.30 -7.75 -10.11
C GLY A 81 12.37 -6.65 -10.66
N GLU A 82 11.21 -6.44 -10.06
CA GLU A 82 10.29 -5.36 -10.42
C GLU A 82 10.79 -4.02 -9.89
N SER A 83 10.61 -2.94 -10.65
CA SER A 83 10.87 -1.60 -10.14
C SER A 83 9.71 -1.11 -9.26
N TYR A 84 9.98 -0.20 -8.35
CA TYR A 84 8.91 0.45 -7.56
C TYR A 84 7.88 1.15 -8.44
N LEU A 85 8.32 1.76 -9.54
CA LEU A 85 7.41 2.44 -10.47
C LEU A 85 6.47 1.45 -11.17
N ASP A 86 7.00 0.34 -11.65
CA ASP A 86 6.20 -0.69 -12.33
C ASP A 86 5.22 -1.33 -11.34
N ALA A 87 5.66 -1.65 -10.13
CA ALA A 87 4.81 -2.16 -9.07
C ALA A 87 3.70 -1.17 -8.70
N ALA A 88 4.01 0.12 -8.57
CA ALA A 88 3.01 1.14 -8.24
C ALA A 88 1.93 1.26 -9.31
N VAL A 89 2.29 1.18 -10.59
CA VAL A 89 1.32 1.18 -11.69
C VAL A 89 0.48 -0.10 -11.66
N ARG A 90 1.11 -1.26 -11.58
CA ARG A 90 0.44 -2.57 -11.56
C ARG A 90 -0.57 -2.67 -10.40
N GLU A 91 -0.15 -2.36 -9.18
CA GLU A 91 -1.01 -2.42 -8.00
C GLU A 91 -2.20 -1.44 -8.11
N ALA A 92 -1.95 -0.21 -8.58
CA ALA A 92 -3.02 0.76 -8.76
C ALA A 92 -4.03 0.31 -9.83
N GLU A 93 -3.57 -0.27 -10.94
CA GLU A 93 -4.44 -0.80 -11.98
C GLU A 93 -5.26 -2.00 -11.48
N GLU A 94 -4.63 -2.94 -10.77
CA GLU A 94 -5.26 -4.14 -10.23
C GLU A 94 -6.31 -3.78 -9.18
N GLU A 95 -5.97 -2.98 -8.17
CA GLU A 95 -6.90 -2.67 -7.07
C GLU A 95 -8.04 -1.73 -7.49
N LEU A 96 -7.80 -0.79 -8.42
CA LEU A 96 -8.83 0.12 -8.89
C LEU A 96 -9.65 -0.45 -10.06
N GLY A 97 -9.22 -1.54 -10.69
CA GLY A 97 -9.84 -2.08 -11.89
C GLY A 97 -9.74 -1.13 -13.10
N VAL A 98 -8.60 -0.46 -13.27
CA VAL A 98 -8.36 0.53 -14.32
C VAL A 98 -7.16 0.15 -15.18
N THR A 99 -6.91 0.90 -16.26
CA THR A 99 -5.75 0.70 -17.13
C THR A 99 -5.22 2.04 -17.61
N GLY A 100 -3.90 2.19 -17.65
CA GLY A 100 -3.22 3.38 -18.16
C GLY A 100 -3.04 4.47 -17.10
N ILE A 101 -3.18 4.14 -15.80
CA ILE A 101 -2.87 5.05 -14.71
C ILE A 101 -1.37 5.39 -14.70
N ARG A 102 -1.04 6.62 -14.36
CA ARG A 102 0.34 7.07 -14.22
C ARG A 102 0.61 7.48 -12.80
N THR A 103 1.69 6.95 -12.23
CA THR A 103 2.10 7.26 -10.87
C THR A 103 3.34 8.14 -10.85
N ARG A 104 3.47 8.95 -9.83
CA ARG A 104 4.63 9.81 -9.57
C ARG A 104 5.19 9.50 -8.19
N PRO A 105 6.49 9.16 -8.05
CA PRO A 105 7.09 8.90 -6.74
C PRO A 105 7.12 10.18 -5.89
N LEU A 106 6.85 10.03 -4.62
CA LEU A 106 6.86 11.10 -3.63
C LEU A 106 8.02 10.96 -2.65
N PHE A 107 8.07 9.84 -1.92
CA PHE A 107 9.10 9.54 -0.94
C PHE A 107 9.13 8.06 -0.61
N ARG A 108 10.22 7.63 0.04
CA ARG A 108 10.41 6.28 0.53
C ARG A 108 10.72 6.30 2.02
N PHE A 109 10.22 5.31 2.74
CA PHE A 109 10.52 5.12 4.15
C PHE A 109 10.54 3.64 4.51
N ARG A 110 11.19 3.30 5.61
CA ARG A 110 11.11 1.98 6.20
C ARG A 110 10.00 1.98 7.24
N TYR A 111 9.01 1.12 7.04
CA TYR A 111 7.98 0.85 8.02
C TYR A 111 8.45 -0.25 8.98
N THR A 112 8.03 -0.15 10.23
CA THR A 112 8.13 -1.22 11.22
C THR A 112 7.02 -1.06 12.26
N ASP A 113 6.38 -2.16 12.62
CA ASP A 113 5.42 -2.22 13.73
C ASP A 113 6.07 -2.67 15.05
N GLY A 114 7.39 -2.59 15.13
CA GLY A 114 8.20 -3.07 16.23
C GLY A 114 8.98 -4.34 15.86
N GLU A 115 8.57 -5.51 16.38
CA GLU A 115 9.35 -6.75 16.20
C GLU A 115 8.80 -7.69 15.12
N ARG A 116 7.56 -7.45 14.63
CA ARG A 116 6.85 -8.44 13.81
C ARG A 116 6.92 -8.20 12.32
N PHE A 117 6.88 -6.92 11.90
CA PHE A 117 6.80 -6.56 10.49
C PHE A 117 7.72 -5.38 10.17
N SER A 118 8.45 -5.51 9.07
CA SER A 118 9.28 -4.43 8.56
C SER A 118 9.44 -4.56 7.05
N TRP A 119 9.25 -3.45 6.33
CA TRP A 119 9.45 -3.36 4.89
C TRP A 119 9.80 -1.95 4.44
N TRP A 120 10.35 -1.83 3.24
CA TRP A 120 10.51 -0.57 2.56
C TRP A 120 9.20 -0.19 1.86
N SER A 121 8.71 1.01 2.09
CA SER A 121 7.51 1.58 1.46
C SER A 121 7.88 2.71 0.54
N ASP A 122 7.64 2.55 -0.76
CA ASP A 122 7.78 3.63 -1.76
C ASP A 122 6.40 4.23 -2.02
N VAL A 123 6.23 5.50 -1.69
CA VAL A 123 4.95 6.20 -1.77
C VAL A 123 4.88 6.99 -3.06
N HIS A 124 3.81 6.77 -3.81
CA HIS A 124 3.49 7.42 -5.06
C HIS A 124 2.18 8.20 -4.97
N GLU A 125 1.95 9.06 -5.93
CA GLU A 125 0.69 9.75 -6.16
C GLU A 125 0.24 9.54 -7.61
N ALA A 126 -1.06 9.47 -7.82
CA ALA A 126 -1.69 9.38 -9.13
C ALA A 126 -2.96 10.23 -9.19
N GLU A 127 -3.31 10.68 -10.39
CA GLU A 127 -4.62 11.27 -10.68
C GLU A 127 -5.40 10.32 -11.58
N TRP A 128 -6.71 10.18 -11.29
CA TRP A 128 -7.62 9.37 -12.07
C TRP A 128 -8.98 10.05 -12.20
N ASP A 129 -9.44 10.25 -13.43
CA ASP A 129 -10.69 10.93 -13.76
C ASP A 129 -11.78 9.99 -14.31
N GLY A 130 -11.44 8.71 -14.50
CA GLY A 130 -12.36 7.70 -15.02
C GLY A 130 -13.13 6.96 -13.92
N PRO A 131 -14.06 6.08 -14.32
CA PRO A 131 -14.69 5.16 -13.39
C PRO A 131 -13.65 4.20 -12.81
N VAL A 132 -13.92 3.69 -11.61
CA VAL A 132 -13.17 2.62 -10.96
C VAL A 132 -14.07 1.41 -10.77
N ASP A 133 -13.50 0.23 -10.87
CA ASP A 133 -14.15 -1.06 -10.62
C ASP A 133 -13.26 -1.91 -9.69
N PRO A 134 -13.15 -1.54 -8.41
CA PRO A 134 -12.24 -2.19 -7.48
C PRO A 134 -12.54 -3.68 -7.32
N GLN A 135 -11.48 -4.46 -7.17
CA GLN A 135 -11.58 -5.91 -6.93
C GLN A 135 -12.38 -6.18 -5.64
N ALA A 136 -13.48 -6.90 -5.76
CA ALA A 136 -14.38 -7.20 -4.63
C ALA A 136 -13.72 -8.06 -3.54
N GLU A 137 -12.68 -8.81 -3.88
CA GLU A 137 -11.86 -9.60 -2.97
C GLU A 137 -10.96 -8.73 -2.09
N GLU A 138 -10.63 -7.52 -2.57
CA GLU A 138 -9.71 -6.59 -1.92
C GLU A 138 -10.47 -5.47 -1.20
N VAL A 139 -11.48 -4.92 -1.85
CA VAL A 139 -12.19 -3.70 -1.46
C VAL A 139 -13.66 -4.01 -1.17
N ALA A 140 -14.05 -3.92 0.11
CA ALA A 140 -15.45 -4.12 0.53
C ALA A 140 -16.35 -2.96 0.11
N TRP A 141 -15.83 -1.74 0.17
CA TRP A 141 -16.43 -0.52 -0.37
C TRP A 141 -15.40 0.60 -0.45
N TYR A 142 -15.71 1.66 -1.18
CA TYR A 142 -14.85 2.84 -1.31
C TYR A 142 -15.64 4.14 -1.35
N THR A 143 -14.93 5.24 -1.15
CA THR A 143 -15.43 6.61 -1.28
C THR A 143 -14.29 7.54 -1.68
N TRP A 144 -14.63 8.76 -2.08
CA TRP A 144 -13.67 9.82 -2.36
C TRP A 144 -13.80 10.90 -1.28
N LEU A 145 -12.72 11.15 -0.52
CA LEU A 145 -12.70 12.11 0.59
C LEU A 145 -11.75 13.27 0.28
N THR A 146 -12.14 14.46 0.70
CA THR A 146 -11.20 15.58 0.82
C THR A 146 -10.15 15.27 1.89
N GLU A 147 -9.04 16.01 1.90
CA GLU A 147 -8.00 15.84 2.95
C GLU A 147 -8.57 16.09 4.35
N ASP A 148 -9.44 17.10 4.50
CA ASP A 148 -10.05 17.41 5.79
C ASP A 148 -10.97 16.28 6.26
N GLU A 149 -11.84 15.76 5.37
CA GLU A 149 -12.69 14.61 5.67
C GLU A 149 -11.86 13.36 6.01
N LEU A 150 -10.78 13.10 5.28
CA LEU A 150 -9.88 11.98 5.57
C LEU A 150 -9.23 12.13 6.96
N ASN A 151 -8.75 13.33 7.30
CA ASN A 151 -8.17 13.60 8.62
C ASN A 151 -9.20 13.41 9.74
N ASP A 152 -10.46 13.81 9.54
CA ASP A 152 -11.54 13.55 10.48
C ASP A 152 -11.81 12.04 10.63
N ARG A 153 -11.82 11.28 9.52
CA ARG A 153 -12.02 9.83 9.53
C ARG A 153 -10.89 9.07 10.22
N LEU A 154 -9.65 9.55 10.11
CA LEU A 154 -8.51 8.98 10.84
C LEU A 154 -8.67 8.98 12.35
N THR A 155 -9.55 9.81 12.91
CA THR A 155 -9.86 9.85 14.35
C THR A 155 -10.94 8.86 14.77
N THR A 156 -11.77 8.39 13.82
CA THR A 156 -12.97 7.59 14.10
C THR A 156 -12.96 6.20 13.44
N TRP A 157 -12.27 6.06 12.32
CA TRP A 157 -12.16 4.79 11.62
C TRP A 157 -10.87 4.06 12.02
N GLU A 158 -10.91 2.74 12.00
CA GLU A 158 -9.70 1.93 12.07
C GLU A 158 -9.00 1.96 10.72
N PHE A 159 -7.77 2.44 10.70
CA PHE A 159 -6.92 2.49 9.49
C PHE A 159 -5.79 1.49 9.57
N VAL A 160 -5.39 1.01 8.39
CA VAL A 160 -4.20 0.20 8.22
C VAL A 160 -2.99 0.95 8.79
N PRO A 161 -2.20 0.35 9.71
CA PRO A 161 -1.17 1.08 10.45
C PRO A 161 -0.08 1.72 9.59
N ASP A 162 0.39 1.03 8.56
CA ASP A 162 1.42 1.51 7.64
C ASP A 162 0.87 2.59 6.68
N GLY A 163 -0.39 2.47 6.24
CA GLY A 163 -1.08 3.51 5.49
C GLY A 163 -1.26 4.80 6.31
N ARG A 164 -1.61 4.67 7.60
CA ARG A 164 -1.68 5.80 8.54
C ARG A 164 -0.31 6.48 8.69
N GLU A 165 0.76 5.72 8.81
CA GLU A 165 2.13 6.26 8.90
C GLU A 165 2.57 6.94 7.60
N ALA A 166 2.25 6.35 6.44
CA ALA A 166 2.51 6.96 5.14
C ALA A 166 1.78 8.30 4.98
N TRP A 167 0.50 8.37 5.39
CA TRP A 167 -0.27 9.61 5.37
C TRP A 167 0.31 10.69 6.29
N ARG A 168 0.70 10.35 7.52
CA ARG A 168 1.36 11.28 8.43
C ARG A 168 2.62 11.87 7.82
N ARG A 169 3.49 11.04 7.23
CA ARG A 169 4.72 11.49 6.55
C ARG A 169 4.44 12.35 5.32
N TYR A 170 3.40 12.02 4.56
CA TYR A 170 2.95 12.81 3.43
C TYR A 170 2.60 14.25 3.84
N LEU A 171 1.82 14.41 4.90
CA LEU A 171 1.46 15.72 5.43
C LEU A 171 2.68 16.51 5.94
N GLU A 172 3.59 15.86 6.66
CA GLU A 172 4.82 16.50 7.18
C GLU A 172 5.70 17.05 6.06
N GLN A 173 5.87 16.32 4.97
CA GLN A 173 6.68 16.79 3.84
C GLN A 173 6.06 17.99 3.12
N ARG A 174 4.75 18.14 3.14
CA ARG A 174 4.08 19.30 2.54
C ARG A 174 4.15 20.56 3.42
N THR A 175 4.16 20.38 4.74
CA THR A 175 4.23 21.51 5.69
C THR A 175 5.65 21.99 5.95
N GLY A 176 6.67 21.21 5.64
CA GLY A 176 8.09 21.52 5.80
C GLY A 176 8.75 22.22 4.59
N ARG A 177 7.97 22.65 3.60
CA ARG A 177 8.43 23.42 2.44
C ARG A 177 8.18 24.90 2.59
#